data_c4e828eb32b3ec8de69d778fded5ee05
#
_entry.id   c4e828eb32b3ec8de69d778fded5ee05
#
_cell.length_a   1.000
_cell.length_b   1.000
_cell.length_c   1.000
_cell.angle_alpha   90.00
_cell.angle_beta   90.00
_cell.angle_gamma   90.00
#
_symmetry.space_group_name_H-M   'P 1'
#
loop_
_entity.id
_entity.type
_entity.pdbx_description
1 polymer ?
#
loop_
_entity_poly.entity_id
_entity_poly.type
_entity_poly.pdbx_seq_one_letter_code
_entity_poly.pdbx_strand_id
1 'polypeptide(L)'
;MENKKLYCDLHTHSTRSDGELSRVDVIELAIENNIGALAITDHNIPFDDLDELQQKYPEIRLINGAEISTSYHIPGTDEMKEIHVVALDFENTEHFVNILHRNRYDSKDYVNSIIQKLCDAGLEANFTYDDLRAELNQEFIGRMAIARKLVSLGLVGSIEEAFDEYIGDFGKRKAYVRPNVSKYIPIDAAIIEIKTAGGIPVLCHPYSYNLSEEKVVRLIQDFNKCGGLAMETLYSQYTSEQQEKLKTYANEYCLLQSAASDFHGRGKKGSLDHHFPISFYNEIADMKEQLLASSSL
;
A
#
# COMPACT_ATOMS: atom_id res chain seq x y z
N MET A 1 -11.25 12.94 31.80
CA MET A 1 -10.99 13.60 30.50
C MET A 1 -10.66 12.47 29.55
N GLU A 2 -11.55 12.19 28.58
CA GLU A 2 -11.25 11.23 27.52
C GLU A 2 -9.97 11.68 26.81
N ASN A 3 -8.99 10.81 26.73
CA ASN A 3 -7.77 11.05 25.95
C ASN A 3 -8.20 11.14 24.47
N LYS A 4 -8.35 12.36 23.97
CA LYS A 4 -8.74 12.58 22.57
C LYS A 4 -7.62 12.03 21.70
N LYS A 5 -7.87 10.93 21.01
CA LYS A 5 -6.92 10.36 20.04
C LYS A 5 -6.74 11.36 18.89
N LEU A 6 -5.50 11.76 18.62
CA LEU A 6 -5.18 12.91 17.77
C LEU A 6 -4.59 12.52 16.43
N TYR A 7 -4.30 11.22 16.23
CA TYR A 7 -3.51 10.76 15.08
C TYR A 7 -4.27 9.73 14.25
N CYS A 8 -3.91 9.61 12.98
CA CYS A 8 -4.37 8.54 12.10
C CYS A 8 -3.20 7.93 11.33
N ASP A 9 -3.42 6.73 10.81
CA ASP A 9 -2.59 6.12 9.78
C ASP A 9 -3.50 5.40 8.79
N LEU A 10 -3.45 5.82 7.53
CA LEU A 10 -4.40 5.39 6.52
C LEU A 10 -3.79 4.41 5.50
N HIS A 11 -2.56 3.91 5.79
CA HIS A 11 -1.89 2.93 4.95
C HIS A 11 -0.92 2.08 5.77
N THR A 12 -1.33 0.87 6.10
CA THR A 12 -0.54 -0.11 6.87
C THR A 12 -0.77 -1.52 6.37
N HIS A 13 0.20 -2.40 6.60
CA HIS A 13 0.15 -3.80 6.15
C HIS A 13 0.24 -4.78 7.30
N SER A 14 -0.39 -5.94 7.11
CA SER A 14 -0.38 -7.05 8.04
C SER A 14 0.21 -8.32 7.41
N THR A 15 0.26 -9.40 8.20
CA THR A 15 0.65 -10.73 7.69
C THR A 15 -0.32 -11.31 6.66
N ARG A 16 -1.47 -10.69 6.42
CA ARG A 16 -2.36 -11.11 5.32
C ARG A 16 -1.73 -10.80 3.95
N SER A 17 -0.92 -9.74 3.86
CA SER A 17 -0.08 -9.49 2.69
C SER A 17 1.40 -9.67 3.02
N ASP A 18 2.16 -8.60 3.12
CA ASP A 18 3.60 -8.66 3.30
C ASP A 18 4.09 -7.93 4.57
N GLY A 19 3.18 -7.56 5.45
CA GLY A 19 3.50 -7.09 6.80
C GLY A 19 4.10 -8.18 7.69
N GLU A 20 4.71 -7.78 8.80
CA GLU A 20 5.34 -8.66 9.78
C GLU A 20 4.39 -9.02 10.93
N LEU A 21 3.43 -8.15 11.22
CA LEU A 21 2.51 -8.27 12.33
C LEU A 21 1.13 -8.71 11.85
N SER A 22 0.41 -9.47 12.69
CA SER A 22 -1.00 -9.77 12.43
C SER A 22 -1.84 -8.48 12.49
N ARG A 23 -3.04 -8.49 11.90
CA ARG A 23 -3.97 -7.36 12.02
C ARG A 23 -4.22 -6.96 13.48
N VAL A 24 -4.34 -7.93 14.36
CA VAL A 24 -4.49 -7.72 15.80
C VAL A 24 -3.29 -6.98 16.37
N ASP A 25 -2.07 -7.43 16.09
CA ASP A 25 -0.85 -6.80 16.60
C ASP A 25 -0.66 -5.38 16.03
N VAL A 26 -1.02 -5.13 14.76
CA VAL A 26 -1.00 -3.79 14.16
C VAL A 26 -1.99 -2.86 14.87
N ILE A 27 -3.20 -3.33 15.16
CA ILE A 27 -4.22 -2.56 15.89
C ILE A 27 -3.74 -2.22 17.31
N GLU A 28 -3.22 -3.21 18.04
CA GLU A 28 -2.72 -3.02 19.40
C GLU A 28 -1.55 -2.03 19.43
N LEU A 29 -0.62 -2.15 18.50
CA LEU A 29 0.49 -1.20 18.34
C LEU A 29 0.00 0.22 17.98
N ALA A 30 -1.03 0.35 17.13
CA ALA A 30 -1.64 1.64 16.81
C ALA A 30 -2.30 2.30 18.04
N ILE A 31 -2.97 1.50 18.87
CA ILE A 31 -3.56 1.97 20.13
C ILE A 31 -2.48 2.49 21.09
N GLU A 32 -1.36 1.75 21.23
CA GLU A 32 -0.21 2.14 22.03
C GLU A 32 0.40 3.48 21.57
N ASN A 33 0.38 3.75 20.27
CA ASN A 33 0.86 4.99 19.66
C ASN A 33 -0.19 6.10 19.55
N ASN A 34 -1.33 5.99 20.27
CA ASN A 34 -2.41 6.98 20.27
C ASN A 34 -3.06 7.24 18.91
N ILE A 35 -2.99 6.31 17.99
CA ILE A 35 -3.72 6.38 16.72
C ILE A 35 -5.22 6.21 17.01
N GLY A 36 -6.02 7.13 16.50
CA GLY A 36 -7.48 7.16 16.65
C GLY A 36 -8.22 6.63 15.44
N ALA A 37 -7.59 6.63 14.25
CA ALA A 37 -8.12 6.07 13.02
C ALA A 37 -7.02 5.32 12.27
N LEU A 38 -7.28 4.05 11.94
CA LEU A 38 -6.32 3.15 11.31
C LEU A 38 -6.97 2.45 10.10
N ALA A 39 -6.32 2.50 8.94
CA ALA A 39 -6.63 1.63 7.81
C ALA A 39 -5.57 0.54 7.68
N ILE A 40 -6.00 -0.72 7.63
CA ILE A 40 -5.17 -1.84 7.21
C ILE A 40 -5.46 -2.08 5.73
N THR A 41 -4.43 -1.93 4.89
CA THR A 41 -4.53 -1.84 3.44
C THR A 41 -3.72 -2.93 2.74
N ASP A 42 -3.86 -4.14 3.20
CA ASP A 42 -3.16 -5.31 2.65
C ASP A 42 -3.24 -5.38 1.11
N HIS A 43 -2.16 -5.76 0.43
CA HIS A 43 -2.07 -5.78 -1.04
C HIS A 43 -3.15 -6.65 -1.70
N ASN A 44 -4.10 -6.02 -2.40
CA ASN A 44 -5.22 -6.66 -3.09
C ASN A 44 -6.06 -7.59 -2.19
N ILE A 45 -6.09 -7.34 -0.88
CA ILE A 45 -6.83 -8.12 0.11
C ILE A 45 -7.72 -7.17 0.91
N PRO A 46 -9.05 -7.39 0.95
CA PRO A 46 -9.94 -6.55 1.74
C PRO A 46 -9.76 -6.80 3.24
N PHE A 47 -10.19 -5.84 4.06
CA PHE A 47 -10.24 -6.00 5.51
C PHE A 47 -11.52 -6.77 5.88
N ASP A 48 -11.51 -8.09 5.68
CA ASP A 48 -12.67 -8.99 5.74
C ASP A 48 -13.14 -9.31 7.17
N ASP A 49 -12.30 -9.13 8.18
CA ASP A 49 -12.61 -9.31 9.62
C ASP A 49 -12.79 -7.96 10.36
N LEU A 50 -13.03 -6.87 9.62
CA LEU A 50 -13.18 -5.52 10.16
C LEU A 50 -14.23 -5.40 11.26
N ASP A 51 -15.43 -5.92 11.04
CA ASP A 51 -16.55 -5.79 11.98
C ASP A 51 -16.28 -6.47 13.32
N GLU A 52 -15.65 -7.66 13.29
CA GLU A 52 -15.23 -8.39 14.48
C GLU A 52 -14.17 -7.61 15.25
N LEU A 53 -13.13 -7.14 14.55
CA LEU A 53 -12.04 -6.39 15.17
C LEU A 53 -12.49 -5.02 15.66
N GLN A 54 -13.41 -4.34 14.96
CA GLN A 54 -13.98 -3.08 15.43
C GLN A 54 -14.77 -3.26 16.72
N GLN A 55 -15.51 -4.36 16.87
CA GLN A 55 -16.22 -4.66 18.13
C GLN A 55 -15.24 -4.97 19.27
N LYS A 56 -14.11 -5.62 18.96
CA LYS A 56 -13.09 -5.96 19.95
C LYS A 56 -12.29 -4.74 20.40
N TYR A 57 -12.07 -3.75 19.51
CA TYR A 57 -11.27 -2.56 19.74
C TYR A 57 -12.08 -1.27 19.52
N PRO A 58 -13.07 -0.96 20.39
CA PRO A 58 -13.95 0.19 20.20
C PRO A 58 -13.26 1.54 20.40
N GLU A 59 -12.06 1.57 20.98
CA GLU A 59 -11.28 2.78 21.26
C GLU A 59 -10.52 3.34 20.06
N ILE A 60 -10.47 2.62 18.94
CA ILE A 60 -9.86 3.05 17.68
C ILE A 60 -10.87 2.88 16.54
N ARG A 61 -10.92 3.83 15.62
CA ARG A 61 -11.70 3.69 14.40
C ARG A 61 -10.91 2.85 13.39
N LEU A 62 -11.38 1.65 13.10
CA LEU A 62 -10.86 0.83 12.02
C LEU A 62 -11.56 1.18 10.70
N ILE A 63 -10.78 1.25 9.62
CA ILE A 63 -11.24 1.65 8.29
C ILE A 63 -10.95 0.50 7.34
N ASN A 64 -11.99 0.07 6.58
CA ASN A 64 -11.78 -0.90 5.51
C ASN A 64 -10.81 -0.34 4.48
N GLY A 65 -9.76 -1.09 4.18
CA GLY A 65 -8.70 -0.68 3.26
C GLY A 65 -8.17 -1.84 2.42
N ALA A 66 -7.66 -1.50 1.23
CA ALA A 66 -6.87 -2.39 0.40
C ALA A 66 -5.94 -1.55 -0.48
N GLU A 67 -4.65 -1.90 -0.54
CA GLU A 67 -3.74 -1.32 -1.52
C GLU A 67 -3.80 -2.12 -2.81
N ILE A 68 -4.24 -1.48 -3.89
CA ILE A 68 -4.48 -2.11 -5.19
C ILE A 68 -3.30 -1.82 -6.10
N SER A 69 -2.61 -2.87 -6.55
CA SER A 69 -1.63 -2.76 -7.64
C SER A 69 -2.36 -2.47 -8.94
N THR A 70 -2.02 -1.37 -9.60
CA THR A 70 -2.63 -0.96 -10.86
C THR A 70 -1.60 -0.81 -11.97
N SER A 71 -2.03 -0.91 -13.22
CA SER A 71 -1.22 -0.60 -14.38
C SER A 71 -1.49 0.82 -14.86
N TYR A 72 -0.41 1.57 -15.09
CA TYR A 72 -0.44 2.92 -15.63
C TYR A 72 0.48 3.03 -16.84
N HIS A 73 -0.06 3.46 -17.96
CA HIS A 73 0.72 3.75 -19.16
C HIS A 73 1.34 5.15 -19.04
N ILE A 74 2.66 5.24 -19.05
CA ILE A 74 3.34 6.53 -18.95
C ILE A 74 3.15 7.30 -20.28
N PRO A 75 2.46 8.44 -20.29
CA PRO A 75 2.17 9.19 -21.51
C PRO A 75 3.44 9.53 -22.32
N GLY A 76 3.35 9.31 -23.64
CA GLY A 76 4.47 9.60 -24.57
C GLY A 76 5.57 8.54 -24.59
N THR A 77 5.35 7.39 -23.97
CA THR A 77 6.28 6.23 -23.96
C THR A 77 5.51 4.93 -24.19
N ASP A 78 6.20 3.82 -24.45
CA ASP A 78 5.62 2.47 -24.44
C ASP A 78 5.74 1.79 -23.06
N GLU A 79 6.10 2.56 -22.02
CA GLU A 79 6.34 2.02 -20.68
C GLU A 79 5.06 1.91 -19.88
N MET A 80 4.80 0.71 -19.36
CA MET A 80 3.79 0.47 -18.33
C MET A 80 4.45 0.50 -16.96
N LYS A 81 3.83 1.20 -16.00
CA LYS A 81 4.31 1.33 -14.62
C LYS A 81 3.27 0.77 -13.66
N GLU A 82 3.73 0.04 -12.65
CA GLU A 82 2.90 -0.31 -11.50
C GLU A 82 2.74 0.94 -10.63
N ILE A 83 1.49 1.30 -10.39
CA ILE A 83 1.08 2.39 -9.50
C ILE A 83 0.10 1.81 -8.50
N HIS A 84 0.24 2.17 -7.24
CA HIS A 84 -0.66 1.72 -6.20
C HIS A 84 -1.75 2.74 -5.92
N VAL A 85 -2.96 2.23 -5.70
CA VAL A 85 -4.11 3.01 -5.28
C VAL A 85 -4.69 2.37 -4.03
N VAL A 86 -4.72 3.10 -2.93
CA VAL A 86 -5.45 2.64 -1.75
C VAL A 86 -6.94 2.92 -1.94
N ALA A 87 -7.73 1.87 -1.79
CA ALA A 87 -9.16 1.99 -1.57
C ALA A 87 -9.41 2.16 -0.07
N LEU A 88 -10.02 3.27 0.35
CA LEU A 88 -10.43 3.48 1.73
C LEU A 88 -11.95 3.42 1.89
N ASP A 89 -12.38 2.83 2.99
CA ASP A 89 -13.76 2.85 3.47
C ASP A 89 -14.79 2.39 2.42
N PHE A 90 -14.47 1.32 1.70
CA PHE A 90 -15.34 0.68 0.70
C PHE A 90 -16.17 -0.45 1.32
N GLU A 91 -17.24 -0.84 0.64
CA GLU A 91 -18.02 -2.01 0.98
C GLU A 91 -17.41 -3.27 0.37
N ASN A 92 -17.30 -4.35 1.17
CA ASN A 92 -16.82 -5.66 0.73
C ASN A 92 -17.88 -6.38 -0.16
N THR A 93 -18.31 -5.73 -1.26
CA THR A 93 -19.21 -6.36 -2.22
C THR A 93 -18.52 -7.55 -2.89
N GLU A 94 -19.28 -8.60 -3.18
CA GLU A 94 -18.74 -9.79 -3.88
C GLU A 94 -18.02 -9.41 -5.19
N HIS A 95 -18.58 -8.44 -5.94
CA HIS A 95 -17.99 -7.94 -7.17
C HIS A 95 -16.58 -7.35 -6.93
N PHE A 96 -16.46 -6.41 -5.97
CA PHE A 96 -15.20 -5.74 -5.70
C PHE A 96 -14.14 -6.69 -5.10
N VAL A 97 -14.55 -7.55 -4.17
CA VAL A 97 -13.69 -8.60 -3.61
C VAL A 97 -13.15 -9.52 -4.71
N ASN A 98 -14.00 -9.90 -5.69
CA ASN A 98 -13.57 -10.70 -6.83
C ASN A 98 -12.59 -9.97 -7.75
N ILE A 99 -12.67 -8.63 -7.85
CA ILE A 99 -11.68 -7.81 -8.57
C ILE A 99 -10.34 -7.85 -7.85
N LEU A 100 -10.33 -7.62 -6.54
CA LEU A 100 -9.11 -7.70 -5.73
C LEU A 100 -8.45 -9.07 -5.85
N HIS A 101 -9.22 -10.16 -5.75
CA HIS A 101 -8.69 -11.51 -5.88
C HIS A 101 -8.09 -11.79 -7.25
N ARG A 102 -8.74 -11.34 -8.34
CA ARG A 102 -8.20 -11.50 -9.71
C ARG A 102 -6.98 -10.64 -9.96
N ASN A 103 -6.92 -9.46 -9.33
CA ASN A 103 -5.79 -8.55 -9.43
C ASN A 103 -4.57 -9.03 -8.61
N ARG A 104 -4.78 -9.97 -7.69
CA ARG A 104 -3.68 -10.60 -6.96
C ARG A 104 -2.82 -11.37 -7.96
N TYR A 105 -1.60 -10.91 -8.14
CA TYR A 105 -0.64 -11.61 -8.99
C TYR A 105 -0.36 -13.00 -8.38
N ASP A 106 -0.47 -14.07 -9.20
CA ASP A 106 0.03 -15.37 -8.75
C ASP A 106 1.55 -15.27 -8.58
N SER A 107 1.93 -15.07 -7.34
CA SER A 107 3.30 -14.72 -6.97
C SER A 107 4.28 -15.87 -7.14
N LYS A 108 3.82 -17.11 -7.39
CA LYS A 108 4.70 -18.28 -7.42
C LYS A 108 5.78 -18.19 -8.50
N ASP A 109 5.37 -17.98 -9.75
CA ASP A 109 6.33 -17.88 -10.87
C ASP A 109 7.22 -16.64 -10.73
N TYR A 110 6.65 -15.54 -10.26
CA TYR A 110 7.37 -14.30 -10.00
C TYR A 110 8.43 -14.47 -8.91
N VAL A 111 8.06 -15.01 -7.76
CA VAL A 111 8.98 -15.25 -6.63
C VAL A 111 10.09 -16.22 -7.04
N ASN A 112 9.75 -17.35 -7.68
CA ASN A 112 10.74 -18.31 -8.14
C ASN A 112 11.69 -17.70 -9.18
N SER A 113 11.20 -16.79 -10.04
CA SER A 113 12.05 -16.06 -11.00
C SER A 113 13.04 -15.12 -10.30
N ILE A 114 12.63 -14.46 -9.20
CA ILE A 114 13.55 -13.65 -8.39
C ILE A 114 14.61 -14.55 -7.74
N ILE A 115 14.19 -15.65 -7.10
CA ILE A 115 15.09 -16.60 -6.43
C ILE A 115 16.13 -17.14 -7.43
N GLN A 116 15.70 -17.53 -8.64
CA GLN A 116 16.63 -17.97 -9.67
C GLN A 116 17.67 -16.88 -10.02
N LYS A 117 17.24 -15.64 -10.18
CA LYS A 117 18.14 -14.53 -10.45
C LYS A 117 19.09 -14.21 -9.29
N LEU A 118 18.66 -14.42 -8.05
CA LEU A 118 19.56 -14.34 -6.89
C LEU A 118 20.65 -15.39 -6.96
N CYS A 119 20.30 -16.62 -7.33
CA CYS A 119 21.28 -17.69 -7.56
C CYS A 119 22.23 -17.35 -8.72
N ASP A 120 21.71 -16.83 -9.82
CA ASP A 120 22.52 -16.39 -10.98
C ASP A 120 23.45 -15.23 -10.61
N ALA A 121 23.09 -14.41 -9.62
CA ALA A 121 23.90 -13.33 -9.07
C ALA A 121 24.92 -13.82 -8.03
N GLY A 122 24.96 -15.11 -7.74
CA GLY A 122 25.94 -15.77 -6.86
C GLY A 122 25.51 -15.86 -5.39
N LEU A 123 24.24 -15.60 -5.05
CA LEU A 123 23.71 -15.90 -3.72
C LEU A 123 23.28 -17.37 -3.64
N GLU A 124 23.56 -18.01 -2.51
CA GLU A 124 23.07 -19.37 -2.23
C GLU A 124 21.61 -19.37 -1.74
N ALA A 125 20.71 -18.79 -2.55
CA ALA A 125 19.29 -18.68 -2.25
C ALA A 125 18.56 -20.02 -2.49
N ASN A 126 18.94 -21.05 -1.74
CA ASN A 126 18.47 -22.44 -1.88
C ASN A 126 17.09 -22.64 -1.21
N PHE A 127 16.08 -21.91 -1.64
CA PHE A 127 14.69 -22.03 -1.20
C PHE A 127 13.73 -21.74 -2.36
N THR A 128 12.46 -22.06 -2.20
CA THR A 128 11.39 -21.90 -3.20
C THR A 128 10.25 -21.07 -2.65
N TYR A 129 9.31 -20.70 -3.53
CA TYR A 129 8.04 -20.12 -3.12
C TYR A 129 7.28 -20.99 -2.11
N ASP A 130 7.26 -22.31 -2.35
CA ASP A 130 6.53 -23.25 -1.50
C ASP A 130 7.18 -23.34 -0.09
N ASP A 131 8.51 -23.22 0.00
CA ASP A 131 9.22 -23.14 1.28
C ASP A 131 8.85 -21.85 2.04
N LEU A 132 8.83 -20.71 1.36
CA LEU A 132 8.43 -19.43 1.97
C LEU A 132 6.99 -19.48 2.46
N ARG A 133 6.08 -20.01 1.66
CA ARG A 133 4.67 -20.12 2.01
C ARG A 133 4.43 -21.03 3.24
N ALA A 134 5.14 -22.15 3.30
CA ALA A 134 5.04 -23.08 4.42
C ALA A 134 5.60 -22.47 5.72
N GLU A 135 6.68 -21.69 5.63
CA GLU A 135 7.33 -21.07 6.78
C GLU A 135 6.55 -19.86 7.33
N LEU A 136 6.04 -19.00 6.44
CA LEU A 136 5.43 -17.74 6.84
C LEU A 136 3.92 -17.83 7.12
N ASN A 137 3.25 -18.87 6.60
CA ASN A 137 1.79 -19.02 6.67
C ASN A 137 1.04 -17.76 6.21
N GLN A 138 1.54 -17.09 5.14
CA GLN A 138 0.97 -15.87 4.57
C GLN A 138 0.16 -16.17 3.32
N GLU A 139 -0.89 -15.38 3.07
CA GLU A 139 -1.68 -15.48 1.83
C GLU A 139 -0.94 -14.89 0.63
N PHE A 140 -0.11 -13.90 0.85
CA PHE A 140 0.70 -13.24 -0.15
C PHE A 140 2.19 -13.44 0.14
N ILE A 141 2.90 -13.96 -0.85
CA ILE A 141 4.35 -14.10 -0.82
C ILE A 141 4.94 -13.18 -1.87
N GLY A 142 5.62 -12.15 -1.42
CA GLY A 142 6.23 -11.14 -2.27
C GLY A 142 7.74 -10.95 -1.99
N ARG A 143 8.28 -9.83 -2.46
CA ARG A 143 9.71 -9.48 -2.28
C ARG A 143 10.11 -9.36 -0.81
N MET A 144 9.19 -8.90 0.05
CA MET A 144 9.46 -8.79 1.48
C MET A 144 9.74 -10.15 2.12
N ALA A 145 8.98 -11.19 1.74
CA ALA A 145 9.21 -12.56 2.19
C ALA A 145 10.60 -13.06 1.78
N ILE A 146 11.01 -12.78 0.52
CA ILE A 146 12.36 -13.10 0.03
C ILE A 146 13.41 -12.36 0.87
N ALA A 147 13.26 -11.04 1.08
CA ALA A 147 14.20 -10.24 1.86
C ALA A 147 14.39 -10.79 3.27
N ARG A 148 13.30 -11.08 3.98
CA ARG A 148 13.34 -11.70 5.32
C ARG A 148 14.07 -13.04 5.30
N LYS A 149 13.81 -13.87 4.29
CA LYS A 149 14.48 -15.17 4.16
C LYS A 149 15.98 -15.01 3.92
N LEU A 150 16.40 -14.09 3.06
CA LEU A 150 17.83 -13.80 2.83
C LEU A 150 18.53 -13.37 4.12
N VAL A 151 17.88 -12.52 4.93
CA VAL A 151 18.41 -12.09 6.25
C VAL A 151 18.50 -13.28 7.21
N SER A 152 17.46 -14.11 7.28
CA SER A 152 17.42 -15.28 8.20
C SER A 152 18.50 -16.31 7.86
N LEU A 153 18.90 -16.43 6.58
CA LEU A 153 19.96 -17.29 6.10
C LEU A 153 21.37 -16.64 6.20
N GLY A 154 21.43 -15.37 6.64
CA GLY A 154 22.70 -14.62 6.71
C GLY A 154 23.32 -14.30 5.34
N LEU A 155 22.53 -14.36 4.27
CA LEU A 155 22.96 -14.03 2.90
C LEU A 155 23.05 -12.53 2.67
N VAL A 156 22.34 -11.75 3.46
CA VAL A 156 22.40 -10.29 3.56
C VAL A 156 22.28 -9.87 5.03
N GLY A 157 22.77 -8.68 5.37
CA GLY A 157 22.80 -8.19 6.75
C GLY A 157 21.47 -7.54 7.18
N SER A 158 20.67 -7.08 6.23
CA SER A 158 19.39 -6.41 6.52
C SER A 158 18.39 -6.51 5.35
N ILE A 159 17.12 -6.24 5.64
CA ILE A 159 16.08 -6.12 4.62
C ILE A 159 16.40 -4.97 3.64
N GLU A 160 16.93 -3.86 4.18
CA GLU A 160 17.34 -2.71 3.37
C GLU A 160 18.43 -3.11 2.38
N GLU A 161 19.47 -3.84 2.83
CA GLU A 161 20.52 -4.37 1.95
C GLU A 161 19.93 -5.29 0.87
N ALA A 162 18.99 -6.17 1.22
CA ALA A 162 18.35 -7.05 0.25
C ALA A 162 17.70 -6.25 -0.88
N PHE A 163 16.99 -5.16 -0.56
CA PHE A 163 16.35 -4.31 -1.56
C PHE A 163 17.38 -3.47 -2.33
N ASP A 164 18.32 -2.83 -1.66
CA ASP A 164 19.28 -1.92 -2.29
C ASP A 164 20.25 -2.64 -3.22
N GLU A 165 20.66 -3.86 -2.88
CA GLU A 165 21.66 -4.58 -3.64
C GLU A 165 21.07 -5.58 -4.65
N TYR A 166 19.90 -6.19 -4.34
CA TYR A 166 19.43 -7.36 -5.08
C TYR A 166 18.02 -7.25 -5.64
N ILE A 167 17.00 -7.11 -4.80
CA ILE A 167 15.61 -7.36 -5.18
C ILE A 167 14.76 -6.09 -5.34
N GLY A 168 15.29 -4.92 -5.00
CA GLY A 168 14.63 -3.65 -5.24
C GLY A 168 14.67 -3.23 -6.72
N ASP A 169 13.81 -2.31 -7.10
CA ASP A 169 13.69 -1.80 -8.47
C ASP A 169 15.01 -1.24 -9.03
N PHE A 170 15.91 -0.86 -8.15
CA PHE A 170 17.21 -0.27 -8.42
C PHE A 170 18.37 -1.09 -7.86
N GLY A 171 18.11 -2.32 -7.46
CA GLY A 171 19.15 -3.22 -6.94
C GLY A 171 20.37 -3.26 -7.88
N LYS A 172 21.56 -3.08 -7.32
CA LYS A 172 22.81 -3.00 -8.09
C LYS A 172 23.08 -4.28 -8.89
N ARG A 173 22.62 -5.42 -8.38
CA ARG A 173 22.83 -6.74 -9.01
C ARG A 173 21.69 -7.20 -9.90
N LYS A 174 20.62 -6.37 -10.05
CA LYS A 174 19.51 -6.60 -10.99
C LYS A 174 18.87 -7.99 -10.90
N ALA A 175 18.77 -8.53 -9.70
CA ALA A 175 18.05 -9.79 -9.48
C ALA A 175 16.55 -9.63 -9.63
N TYR A 176 16.07 -8.38 -9.62
CA TYR A 176 14.64 -8.07 -9.70
C TYR A 176 14.03 -8.44 -11.06
N VAL A 177 12.96 -9.20 -11.00
CA VAL A 177 12.08 -9.46 -12.14
C VAL A 177 10.86 -8.57 -11.98
N ARG A 178 10.65 -7.64 -12.91
CA ARG A 178 9.43 -6.82 -12.90
C ARG A 178 8.20 -7.71 -13.10
N PRO A 179 7.15 -7.55 -12.28
CA PRO A 179 5.89 -8.22 -12.56
C PRO A 179 5.38 -7.82 -13.94
N ASN A 180 4.56 -8.67 -14.55
CA ASN A 180 3.89 -8.28 -15.77
C ASN A 180 2.76 -7.29 -15.44
N VAL A 181 3.12 -6.02 -15.40
CA VAL A 181 2.25 -4.90 -15.00
C VAL A 181 0.95 -4.86 -15.83
N SER A 182 0.97 -5.34 -17.09
CA SER A 182 -0.23 -5.39 -17.94
C SER A 182 -1.32 -6.36 -17.44
N LYS A 183 -1.00 -7.22 -16.45
CA LYS A 183 -1.97 -8.10 -15.81
C LYS A 183 -2.79 -7.41 -14.72
N TYR A 184 -2.27 -6.30 -14.16
CA TYR A 184 -3.00 -5.54 -13.17
C TYR A 184 -4.15 -4.76 -13.79
N ILE A 185 -5.17 -4.50 -12.99
CA ILE A 185 -6.27 -3.62 -13.40
C ILE A 185 -5.71 -2.24 -13.80
N PRO A 186 -6.16 -1.64 -14.93
CA PRO A 186 -5.80 -0.26 -15.25
C PRO A 186 -6.22 0.72 -14.15
N ILE A 187 -5.40 1.76 -13.91
CA ILE A 187 -5.62 2.71 -12.80
C ILE A 187 -7.00 3.40 -12.88
N ASP A 188 -7.44 3.77 -14.07
CA ASP A 188 -8.75 4.37 -14.33
C ASP A 188 -9.90 3.41 -13.99
N ALA A 189 -9.79 2.15 -14.38
CA ALA A 189 -10.75 1.11 -14.03
C ALA A 189 -10.78 0.86 -12.51
N ALA A 190 -9.61 0.79 -11.85
CA ALA A 190 -9.54 0.64 -10.40
C ALA A 190 -10.25 1.78 -9.66
N ILE A 191 -10.04 3.03 -10.08
CA ILE A 191 -10.72 4.19 -9.51
C ILE A 191 -12.25 4.06 -9.63
N ILE A 192 -12.75 3.63 -10.79
CA ILE A 192 -14.18 3.43 -11.01
C ILE A 192 -14.73 2.35 -10.09
N GLU A 193 -14.03 1.22 -9.97
CA GLU A 193 -14.47 0.09 -9.14
C GLU A 193 -14.44 0.42 -7.65
N ILE A 194 -13.42 1.15 -7.18
CA ILE A 194 -13.37 1.65 -5.79
C ILE A 194 -14.59 2.52 -5.49
N LYS A 195 -14.88 3.48 -6.38
CA LYS A 195 -16.05 4.38 -6.21
C LYS A 195 -17.38 3.63 -6.30
N THR A 196 -17.48 2.63 -7.16
CA THR A 196 -18.67 1.77 -7.28
C THR A 196 -18.91 0.96 -6.01
N ALA A 197 -17.84 0.56 -5.32
CA ALA A 197 -17.90 -0.05 -3.99
C ALA A 197 -18.09 0.97 -2.85
N GLY A 198 -18.37 2.24 -3.18
CA GLY A 198 -18.57 3.33 -2.20
C GLY A 198 -17.29 3.82 -1.55
N GLY A 199 -16.11 3.39 -2.00
CA GLY A 199 -14.82 3.74 -1.41
C GLY A 199 -14.23 5.04 -1.94
N ILE A 200 -13.18 5.49 -1.29
CA ILE A 200 -12.37 6.66 -1.63
C ILE A 200 -11.05 6.19 -2.26
N PRO A 201 -10.80 6.46 -3.56
CA PRO A 201 -9.52 6.15 -4.18
C PRO A 201 -8.45 7.17 -3.77
N VAL A 202 -7.32 6.66 -3.26
CA VAL A 202 -6.17 7.44 -2.79
C VAL A 202 -4.92 7.06 -3.60
N LEU A 203 -4.26 8.01 -4.23
CA LEU A 203 -2.97 7.79 -4.90
C LEU A 203 -1.87 7.59 -3.86
N CYS A 204 -1.24 6.41 -3.86
CA CYS A 204 -0.21 6.06 -2.88
C CYS A 204 1.16 6.63 -3.28
N HIS A 205 1.91 7.05 -2.27
CA HIS A 205 3.35 7.37 -2.30
C HIS A 205 3.94 7.78 -3.68
N PRO A 206 3.45 8.88 -4.31
CA PRO A 206 3.74 9.20 -5.72
C PRO A 206 5.23 9.35 -6.06
N TYR A 207 6.10 9.72 -5.12
CA TYR A 207 7.55 9.80 -5.35
C TYR A 207 8.28 8.44 -5.24
N SER A 208 7.61 7.37 -4.80
CA SER A 208 8.24 6.04 -4.67
C SER A 208 8.39 5.31 -6.01
N TYR A 209 7.78 5.83 -7.08
CA TYR A 209 7.80 5.19 -8.41
C TYR A 209 9.03 5.53 -9.26
N ASN A 210 9.96 6.33 -8.75
CA ASN A 210 11.13 6.81 -9.49
C ASN A 210 10.78 7.43 -10.86
N LEU A 211 9.78 8.26 -10.85
CA LEU A 211 9.38 9.07 -11.99
C LEU A 211 10.06 10.44 -11.89
N SER A 212 10.32 11.10 -13.04
CA SER A 212 10.71 12.50 -13.02
C SER A 212 9.58 13.36 -12.45
N GLU A 213 9.89 14.54 -11.91
CA GLU A 213 8.89 15.47 -11.36
C GLU A 213 7.73 15.72 -12.34
N GLU A 214 8.03 15.94 -13.62
CA GLU A 214 7.04 16.14 -14.68
C GLU A 214 6.09 14.92 -14.80
N LYS A 215 6.64 13.70 -14.73
CA LYS A 215 5.84 12.47 -14.82
C LYS A 215 5.02 12.24 -13.55
N VAL A 216 5.52 12.64 -12.36
CA VAL A 216 4.74 12.60 -11.11
C VAL A 216 3.55 13.55 -11.20
N VAL A 217 3.77 14.79 -11.62
CA VAL A 217 2.68 15.76 -11.82
C VAL A 217 1.68 15.25 -12.84
N ARG A 218 2.14 14.64 -13.92
CA ARG A 218 1.26 14.06 -14.94
C ARG A 218 0.43 12.89 -14.38
N LEU A 219 1.04 12.01 -13.58
CA LEU A 219 0.32 10.94 -12.90
C LEU A 219 -0.80 11.47 -11.99
N ILE A 220 -0.50 12.50 -11.19
CA ILE A 220 -1.48 13.16 -10.31
C ILE A 220 -2.63 13.77 -11.14
N GLN A 221 -2.33 14.43 -12.25
CA GLN A 221 -3.34 14.98 -13.16
C GLN A 221 -4.24 13.90 -13.76
N ASP A 222 -3.65 12.82 -14.24
CA ASP A 222 -4.40 11.73 -14.87
C ASP A 222 -5.24 10.98 -13.82
N PHE A 223 -4.70 10.74 -12.61
CA PHE A 223 -5.44 10.19 -11.47
C PHE A 223 -6.67 11.05 -11.11
N ASN A 224 -6.48 12.36 -10.99
CA ASN A 224 -7.59 13.29 -10.73
C ASN A 224 -8.65 13.28 -11.85
N LYS A 225 -8.22 13.30 -13.13
CA LYS A 225 -9.15 13.24 -14.29
C LYS A 225 -9.98 11.96 -14.33
N CYS A 226 -9.41 10.84 -13.87
CA CYS A 226 -10.13 9.57 -13.77
C CYS A 226 -11.10 9.52 -12.58
N GLY A 227 -11.12 10.57 -11.75
CA GLY A 227 -12.01 10.67 -10.57
C GLY A 227 -11.39 10.20 -9.28
N GLY A 228 -10.06 10.18 -9.20
CA GLY A 228 -9.32 10.02 -7.94
C GLY A 228 -9.66 11.16 -6.97
N LEU A 229 -9.72 10.87 -5.68
CA LEU A 229 -10.27 11.81 -4.68
C LEU A 229 -9.24 12.29 -3.67
N ALA A 230 -8.21 11.50 -3.37
CA ALA A 230 -7.20 11.85 -2.39
C ALA A 230 -5.81 11.38 -2.84
N MET A 231 -4.76 11.89 -2.21
CA MET A 231 -3.40 11.38 -2.38
C MET A 231 -2.59 11.50 -1.10
N GLU A 232 -1.60 10.63 -0.94
CA GLU A 232 -0.68 10.65 0.18
C GLU A 232 0.30 11.82 0.04
N THR A 233 0.09 12.84 0.88
CA THR A 233 0.96 14.01 0.97
C THR A 233 1.92 13.92 2.16
N LEU A 234 1.50 13.23 3.24
CA LEU A 234 2.35 12.85 4.36
C LEU A 234 2.69 11.36 4.25
N TYR A 235 3.90 11.07 3.90
CA TYR A 235 4.42 9.71 3.82
C TYR A 235 5.71 9.61 4.62
N SER A 236 5.83 8.58 5.44
CA SER A 236 6.89 8.41 6.44
C SER A 236 8.32 8.53 5.88
N GLN A 237 8.51 8.17 4.61
CA GLN A 237 9.83 8.15 3.98
C GLN A 237 10.13 9.43 3.17
N TYR A 238 9.22 10.41 3.14
CA TYR A 238 9.42 11.64 2.38
C TYR A 238 10.09 12.73 3.20
N THR A 239 10.94 13.48 2.53
CA THR A 239 11.48 14.72 3.09
C THR A 239 10.37 15.77 3.24
N SER A 240 10.59 16.74 4.14
CA SER A 240 9.64 17.86 4.29
C SER A 240 9.43 18.62 2.98
N GLU A 241 10.45 18.74 2.11
CA GLU A 241 10.33 19.37 0.80
C GLU A 241 9.39 18.58 -0.12
N GLN A 242 9.52 17.26 -0.16
CA GLN A 242 8.62 16.38 -0.94
C GLN A 242 7.18 16.48 -0.45
N GLN A 243 6.96 16.45 0.87
CA GLN A 243 5.64 16.59 1.46
C GLN A 243 5.00 17.94 1.12
N GLU A 244 5.72 19.05 1.21
CA GLU A 244 5.19 20.39 0.85
C GLU A 244 4.86 20.51 -0.64
N LYS A 245 5.66 19.90 -1.53
CA LYS A 245 5.31 19.82 -2.96
C LYS A 245 4.03 19.06 -3.21
N LEU A 246 3.87 17.87 -2.58
CA LEU A 246 2.66 17.07 -2.72
C LEU A 246 1.42 17.77 -2.16
N LYS A 247 1.54 18.49 -1.04
CA LYS A 247 0.45 19.35 -0.54
C LYS A 247 0.08 20.43 -1.54
N THR A 248 1.08 21.04 -2.20
CA THR A 248 0.83 22.05 -3.24
C THR A 248 0.06 21.44 -4.40
N TYR A 249 0.46 20.26 -4.88
CA TYR A 249 -0.24 19.55 -5.95
C TYR A 249 -1.64 19.10 -5.54
N ALA A 250 -1.82 18.60 -4.29
CA ALA A 250 -3.14 18.23 -3.78
C ALA A 250 -4.11 19.43 -3.85
N ASN A 251 -3.66 20.60 -3.39
CA ASN A 251 -4.45 21.83 -3.44
C ASN A 251 -4.73 22.27 -4.88
N GLU A 252 -3.73 22.22 -5.78
CA GLU A 252 -3.86 22.61 -7.18
C GLU A 252 -4.89 21.75 -7.93
N TYR A 253 -4.89 20.43 -7.67
CA TYR A 253 -5.78 19.48 -8.33
C TYR A 253 -7.02 19.13 -7.52
N CYS A 254 -7.31 19.86 -6.42
CA CYS A 254 -8.47 19.64 -5.55
C CYS A 254 -8.58 18.20 -5.03
N LEU A 255 -7.45 17.55 -4.74
CA LEU A 255 -7.37 16.26 -4.08
C LEU A 255 -7.32 16.44 -2.56
N LEU A 256 -8.02 15.61 -1.83
CA LEU A 256 -7.84 15.51 -0.38
C LEU A 256 -6.44 14.99 -0.07
N GLN A 257 -5.94 15.35 1.10
CA GLN A 257 -4.66 14.86 1.57
C GLN A 257 -4.85 13.61 2.44
N SER A 258 -3.98 12.63 2.26
CA SER A 258 -3.90 11.43 3.08
C SER A 258 -2.54 11.31 3.75
N ALA A 259 -2.49 10.49 4.79
CA ALA A 259 -1.31 10.26 5.60
C ALA A 259 -1.03 8.76 5.73
N ALA A 260 0.21 8.36 5.48
CA ALA A 260 0.62 6.98 5.34
C ALA A 260 1.99 6.70 5.96
N SER A 261 2.08 5.71 6.87
CA SER A 261 3.36 5.16 7.27
C SER A 261 3.87 4.13 6.28
N ASP A 262 2.98 3.44 5.60
CA ASP A 262 3.28 2.23 4.82
C ASP A 262 3.99 1.18 5.70
N PHE A 263 3.48 1.03 6.92
CA PHE A 263 4.06 0.17 7.94
C PHE A 263 4.00 -1.30 7.54
N HIS A 264 5.14 -1.98 7.58
CA HIS A 264 5.26 -3.40 7.30
C HIS A 264 5.89 -4.20 8.44
N GLY A 265 6.12 -3.56 9.60
CA GLY A 265 6.78 -4.19 10.74
C GLY A 265 8.22 -3.71 10.95
N ARG A 266 8.92 -4.39 11.86
CA ARG A 266 10.32 -4.07 12.21
C ARG A 266 11.23 -4.37 11.01
N GLY A 267 12.05 -3.41 10.61
CA GLY A 267 13.06 -3.61 9.55
C GLY A 267 12.69 -3.08 8.16
N LYS A 268 11.50 -2.51 7.96
CA LYS A 268 11.20 -1.60 6.85
C LYS A 268 11.16 -0.16 7.37
N LYS A 269 11.56 0.81 6.55
CA LYS A 269 11.44 2.24 6.89
C LYS A 269 9.96 2.55 7.04
N GLY A 270 9.49 2.64 8.26
CA GLY A 270 8.12 2.96 8.62
C GLY A 270 7.84 2.45 10.02
N SER A 271 7.35 3.33 10.87
CA SER A 271 6.88 3.01 12.20
C SER A 271 5.47 3.57 12.36
N LEU A 272 4.71 3.09 13.33
CA LEU A 272 3.37 3.61 13.64
C LEU A 272 3.43 4.82 14.60
N ASP A 273 4.59 5.46 14.79
CA ASP A 273 4.79 6.60 15.69
C ASP A 273 4.92 7.96 14.98
N HIS A 274 4.47 8.05 13.71
CA HIS A 274 4.59 9.28 12.90
C HIS A 274 3.66 10.41 13.31
N HIS A 275 2.67 10.15 14.15
CA HIS A 275 1.76 11.17 14.69
C HIS A 275 1.08 12.02 13.60
N PHE A 276 0.61 11.38 12.53
CA PHE A 276 -0.14 12.07 11.47
C PHE A 276 -1.47 12.61 12.02
N PRO A 277 -1.81 13.89 11.80
CA PRO A 277 -3.02 14.49 12.35
C PRO A 277 -4.30 13.76 11.94
N ILE A 278 -5.20 13.51 12.89
CA ILE A 278 -6.51 12.86 12.64
C ILE A 278 -7.40 13.65 11.68
N SER A 279 -7.10 14.94 11.44
CA SER A 279 -7.84 15.76 10.47
C SER A 279 -7.84 15.18 9.07
N PHE A 280 -6.78 14.48 8.65
CA PHE A 280 -6.74 13.80 7.35
C PHE A 280 -7.84 12.74 7.22
N TYR A 281 -8.02 11.93 8.26
CA TYR A 281 -9.14 10.99 8.27
C TYR A 281 -10.50 11.70 8.28
N ASN A 282 -10.66 12.74 9.10
CA ASN A 282 -11.93 13.46 9.20
C ASN A 282 -12.35 14.05 7.85
N GLU A 283 -11.43 14.68 7.10
CA GLU A 283 -11.70 15.23 5.78
C GLU A 283 -12.12 14.16 4.76
N ILE A 284 -11.50 12.98 4.83
CA ILE A 284 -11.85 11.83 3.98
C ILE A 284 -13.23 11.28 4.37
N ALA A 285 -13.54 11.18 5.66
CA ALA A 285 -14.84 10.72 6.16
C ALA A 285 -15.97 11.71 5.76
N ASP A 286 -15.74 13.02 5.89
CA ASP A 286 -16.68 14.05 5.48
C ASP A 286 -16.97 13.98 3.97
N MET A 287 -15.93 13.74 3.13
CA MET A 287 -16.10 13.53 1.69
C MET A 287 -16.97 12.31 1.40
N LYS A 288 -16.73 11.20 2.10
CA LYS A 288 -17.53 9.98 1.96
C LYS A 288 -19.00 10.24 2.24
N GLU A 289 -19.32 10.92 3.33
CA GLU A 289 -20.70 11.27 3.69
C GLU A 289 -21.37 12.13 2.59
N GLN A 290 -20.65 13.09 2.02
CA GLN A 290 -21.15 13.93 0.92
C GLN A 290 -21.44 13.11 -0.34
N LEU A 291 -20.58 12.13 -0.68
CA LEU A 291 -20.77 11.25 -1.83
C LEU A 291 -22.01 10.36 -1.65
N LEU A 292 -22.21 9.80 -0.46
CA LEU A 292 -23.39 8.98 -0.14
C LEU A 292 -24.69 9.81 -0.21
N ALA A 293 -24.68 11.02 0.33
CA ALA A 293 -25.82 11.92 0.26
C ALA A 293 -26.19 12.29 -1.17
N SER A 294 -25.20 12.47 -2.04
CA SER A 294 -25.40 12.83 -3.46
C SER A 294 -25.92 11.65 -4.31
N SER A 295 -25.64 10.42 -3.90
CA SER A 295 -26.06 9.19 -4.61
C SER A 295 -27.50 8.77 -4.24
N SER A 296 -28.09 9.38 -3.20
CA SER A 296 -29.43 9.08 -2.70
C SER A 296 -30.52 10.01 -3.27
N LEU A 297 -30.15 10.96 -4.14
CA LEU A 297 -31.00 11.89 -4.87
C LEU A 297 -31.14 11.47 -6.33
#